data_e67ed91ad196e15a09a4420a9a27b0fa
#
_entry.id   e67ed91ad196e15a09a4420a9a27b0fa
#
_cell.length_a   1.000
_cell.length_b   1.000
_cell.length_c   1.000
_cell.angle_alpha   90.00
_cell.angle_beta   90.00
_cell.angle_gamma   90.00
#
_symmetry.space_group_name_H-M   'P 1'
#
loop_
_entity.id
_entity.type
_entity.pdbx_description
1 polymer ?
#
loop_
_entity_poly.entity_id
_entity_poly.type
_entity_poly.pdbx_seq_one_letter_code
_entity_poly.pdbx_strand_id
1 'polypeptide(L)'
;MTAQSDTSRRDDLIARNLAAVETHFHNETPETIDQAIAVYTDDIVWEVPARGLVLRSIEDVKQEYLKIFGSMNIHKIVNLHRFATEEWVFDDSIFEWTITGDGFRNCPYPPGTTVSVRLLHAFQCRDGKICREHGYEIWRDINDHARVQDDIPATATVELFG
;
A
#
# COMPACT_ATOMS: atom_id res chain seq x y z
N MET A 1 26.84 -30.58 0.28
CA MET A 1 26.21 -29.93 1.45
C MET A 1 25.75 -28.46 1.20
N THR A 2 25.81 -27.95 -0.02
CA THR A 2 25.59 -26.51 -0.32
C THR A 2 24.17 -26.14 -0.78
N ALA A 3 23.50 -26.93 -1.61
CA ALA A 3 22.21 -26.58 -2.20
C ALA A 3 21.04 -26.56 -1.19
N GLN A 4 21.02 -27.47 -0.22
CA GLN A 4 19.92 -27.55 0.78
C GLN A 4 19.98 -26.42 1.82
N SER A 5 21.19 -25.91 2.12
CA SER A 5 21.39 -24.75 3.00
C SER A 5 20.96 -23.43 2.33
N ASP A 6 21.14 -23.30 1.02
CA ASP A 6 20.76 -22.10 0.27
C ASP A 6 19.23 -22.01 0.12
N THR A 7 18.55 -23.12 -0.14
CA THR A 7 17.09 -23.17 -0.21
C THR A 7 16.46 -22.80 1.13
N SER A 8 16.95 -23.38 2.25
CA SER A 8 16.45 -23.05 3.59
C SER A 8 16.63 -21.58 3.94
N ARG A 9 17.78 -21.00 3.61
CA ARG A 9 18.07 -19.57 3.84
C ARG A 9 17.13 -18.67 3.02
N ARG A 10 16.87 -19.04 1.78
CA ARG A 10 15.94 -18.34 0.91
C ARG A 10 14.52 -18.33 1.49
N ASP A 11 14.02 -19.51 1.87
CA ASP A 11 12.68 -19.67 2.41
C ASP A 11 12.52 -18.88 3.73
N ASP A 12 13.56 -18.84 4.58
CA ASP A 12 13.59 -18.06 5.80
C ASP A 12 13.54 -16.54 5.54
N LEU A 13 14.22 -16.06 4.47
CA LEU A 13 14.16 -14.64 4.08
C LEU A 13 12.76 -14.26 3.57
N ILE A 14 12.19 -15.08 2.71
CA ILE A 14 10.84 -14.90 2.18
C ILE A 14 9.82 -14.83 3.33
N ALA A 15 9.90 -15.78 4.27
CA ALA A 15 9.01 -15.81 5.43
C ALA A 15 9.15 -14.54 6.32
N ARG A 16 10.37 -14.08 6.54
CA ARG A 16 10.61 -12.84 7.32
C ARG A 16 10.10 -11.60 6.60
N ASN A 17 10.28 -11.50 5.30
CA ASN A 17 9.78 -10.40 4.51
C ASN A 17 8.24 -10.35 4.52
N LEU A 18 7.58 -11.48 4.35
CA LEU A 18 6.12 -11.57 4.49
C LEU A 18 5.65 -11.17 5.89
N ALA A 19 6.32 -11.63 6.93
CA ALA A 19 5.98 -11.29 8.31
C ALA A 19 6.15 -9.78 8.61
N ALA A 20 7.19 -9.15 8.05
CA ALA A 20 7.40 -7.71 8.18
C ALA A 20 6.25 -6.92 7.53
N VAL A 21 5.87 -7.28 6.30
CA VAL A 21 4.77 -6.61 5.58
C VAL A 21 3.42 -6.87 6.27
N GLU A 22 3.18 -8.07 6.78
CA GLU A 22 1.97 -8.37 7.55
C GLU A 22 1.90 -7.56 8.85
N THR A 23 3.02 -7.43 9.56
CA THR A 23 3.11 -6.59 10.76
C THR A 23 2.84 -5.13 10.42
N HIS A 24 3.37 -4.63 9.30
CA HIS A 24 3.15 -3.29 8.82
C HIS A 24 1.65 -3.04 8.59
N PHE A 25 1.00 -3.81 7.72
CA PHE A 25 -0.42 -3.64 7.40
C PHE A 25 -1.35 -3.82 8.60
N HIS A 26 -1.05 -4.77 9.47
CA HIS A 26 -1.87 -5.02 10.67
C HIS A 26 -1.90 -3.81 11.62
N ASN A 27 -0.86 -2.99 11.59
CA ASN A 27 -0.67 -1.86 12.50
C ASN A 27 -0.85 -0.49 11.84
N GLU A 28 -1.41 -0.43 10.64
CA GLU A 28 -1.74 0.81 9.94
C GLU A 28 -2.97 1.50 10.53
N THR A 29 -2.88 1.88 11.80
CA THR A 29 -3.89 2.68 12.50
C THR A 29 -3.22 3.79 13.30
N PRO A 30 -3.90 4.90 13.63
CA PRO A 30 -3.32 5.95 14.45
C PRO A 30 -2.77 5.46 15.80
N GLU A 31 -3.41 4.44 16.39
CA GLU A 31 -3.05 3.91 17.71
C GLU A 31 -1.83 2.99 17.68
N THR A 32 -1.59 2.34 16.54
CA THR A 32 -0.54 1.30 16.40
C THR A 32 0.54 1.66 15.37
N ILE A 33 0.52 2.86 14.82
CA ILE A 33 1.45 3.31 13.78
C ILE A 33 2.93 3.11 14.14
N ASP A 34 3.30 3.23 15.40
CA ASP A 34 4.67 2.99 15.87
C ASP A 34 5.11 1.53 15.64
N GLN A 35 4.17 0.59 15.67
CA GLN A 35 4.44 -0.83 15.38
C GLN A 35 4.55 -1.06 13.87
N ALA A 36 3.73 -0.36 13.07
CA ALA A 36 3.81 -0.42 11.60
C ALA A 36 5.17 0.06 11.07
N ILE A 37 5.68 1.19 11.60
CA ILE A 37 6.96 1.76 11.16
C ILE A 37 8.19 1.09 11.80
N ALA A 38 8.04 0.32 12.87
CA ALA A 38 9.15 -0.40 13.52
C ALA A 38 9.80 -1.47 12.62
N VAL A 39 9.08 -1.92 11.59
CA VAL A 39 9.59 -2.87 10.60
C VAL A 39 10.35 -2.20 9.45
N TYR A 40 10.45 -0.87 9.43
CA TYR A 40 11.25 -0.14 8.46
C TYR A 40 12.73 -0.11 8.84
N THR A 41 13.58 0.07 7.83
CA THR A 41 14.99 0.44 8.04
C THR A 41 15.09 1.95 8.26
N ASP A 42 16.16 2.41 8.90
CA ASP A 42 16.38 3.84 9.18
C ASP A 42 16.49 4.70 7.91
N ASP A 43 16.87 4.09 6.78
CA ASP A 43 16.99 4.70 5.46
C ASP A 43 15.79 4.43 4.55
N ILE A 44 14.62 4.24 5.12
CA ILE A 44 13.36 4.01 4.37
C ILE A 44 13.15 5.04 3.27
N VAL A 45 12.68 4.58 2.13
CA VAL A 45 12.10 5.41 1.06
C VAL A 45 10.65 5.00 0.87
N TRP A 46 9.73 5.90 1.18
CA TRP A 46 8.30 5.73 0.97
C TRP A 46 7.85 6.62 -0.18
N GLU A 47 7.16 6.04 -1.16
CA GLU A 47 6.76 6.80 -2.35
C GLU A 47 5.39 6.39 -2.88
N VAL A 48 4.62 7.42 -3.28
CA VAL A 48 3.34 7.29 -3.96
C VAL A 48 3.40 8.09 -5.25
N PRO A 49 3.84 7.49 -6.36
CA PRO A 49 4.07 8.18 -7.62
C PRO A 49 2.81 8.86 -8.18
N ALA A 50 1.62 8.23 -8.02
CA ALA A 50 0.35 8.80 -8.47
C ALA A 50 0.03 10.15 -7.83
N ARG A 51 0.51 10.38 -6.61
CA ARG A 51 0.38 11.64 -5.86
C ARG A 51 1.63 12.51 -5.89
N GLY A 52 2.71 12.05 -6.56
CA GLY A 52 3.96 12.78 -6.68
C GLY A 52 4.73 12.91 -5.36
N LEU A 53 4.59 11.95 -4.44
CA LEU A 53 5.19 11.98 -3.11
C LEU A 53 6.37 11.04 -2.98
N VAL A 54 7.44 11.52 -2.34
CA VAL A 54 8.59 10.71 -1.88
C VAL A 54 9.03 11.21 -0.51
N LEU A 55 9.02 10.35 0.49
CA LEU A 55 9.49 10.61 1.85
C LEU A 55 10.71 9.73 2.17
N ARG A 56 11.66 10.25 2.96
CA ARG A 56 12.95 9.59 3.21
C ARG A 56 13.33 9.54 4.69
N SER A 57 12.38 9.75 5.59
CA SER A 57 12.57 9.59 7.01
C SER A 57 11.37 8.88 7.64
N ILE A 58 11.62 8.06 8.64
CA ILE A 58 10.57 7.36 9.39
C ILE A 58 9.57 8.36 9.99
N GLU A 59 10.06 9.48 10.50
CA GLU A 59 9.19 10.50 11.11
C GLU A 59 8.26 11.15 10.08
N ASP A 60 8.76 11.50 8.89
CA ASP A 60 7.92 12.08 7.84
C ASP A 60 6.87 11.08 7.35
N VAL A 61 7.25 9.81 7.21
CA VAL A 61 6.31 8.72 6.83
C VAL A 61 5.24 8.55 7.91
N LYS A 62 5.63 8.51 9.19
CA LYS A 62 4.69 8.45 10.31
C LYS A 62 3.68 9.58 10.27
N GLN A 63 4.15 10.82 10.10
CA GLN A 63 3.29 11.99 10.04
C GLN A 63 2.35 11.96 8.83
N GLU A 64 2.79 11.44 7.68
CA GLU A 64 1.93 11.28 6.51
C GLU A 64 0.85 10.22 6.76
N TYR A 65 1.18 9.07 7.33
CA TYR A 65 0.21 8.04 7.70
C TYR A 65 -0.85 8.54 8.68
N LEU A 66 -0.45 9.28 9.72
CA LEU A 66 -1.41 9.84 10.69
C LEU A 66 -2.42 10.79 10.02
N LYS A 67 -1.99 11.57 9.02
CA LYS A 67 -2.88 12.42 8.23
C LYS A 67 -3.82 11.59 7.35
N ILE A 68 -3.28 10.57 6.67
CA ILE A 68 -4.05 9.66 5.81
C ILE A 68 -5.14 8.97 6.63
N PHE A 69 -4.78 8.30 7.72
CA PHE A 69 -5.73 7.57 8.56
C PHE A 69 -6.74 8.49 9.25
N GLY A 70 -6.33 9.71 9.62
CA GLY A 70 -7.25 10.73 10.15
C GLY A 70 -8.24 11.31 9.11
N SER A 71 -8.04 10.99 7.83
CA SER A 71 -8.82 11.53 6.72
C SER A 71 -9.57 10.47 5.92
N MET A 72 -9.72 9.26 6.46
CA MET A 72 -10.43 8.18 5.79
C MET A 72 -11.33 7.42 6.75
N ASN A 73 -12.49 7.01 6.23
CA ASN A 73 -13.36 6.03 6.87
C ASN A 73 -13.41 4.79 5.99
N ILE A 74 -12.72 3.74 6.41
CA ILE A 74 -12.57 2.51 5.65
C ILE A 74 -13.86 1.69 5.74
N HIS A 75 -14.36 1.22 4.59
CA HIS A 75 -15.53 0.37 4.46
C HIS A 75 -15.19 -1.07 4.12
N LYS A 76 -14.15 -1.25 3.27
CA LYS A 76 -13.81 -2.58 2.75
C LYS A 76 -12.33 -2.64 2.39
N ILE A 77 -11.71 -3.78 2.68
CA ILE A 77 -10.37 -4.14 2.21
C ILE A 77 -10.43 -5.56 1.66
N VAL A 78 -9.96 -5.75 0.45
CA VAL A 78 -9.86 -7.06 -0.19
C VAL A 78 -8.44 -7.25 -0.70
N ASN A 79 -7.71 -8.18 -0.10
CA ASN A 79 -6.43 -8.60 -0.66
C ASN A 79 -6.68 -9.58 -1.80
N LEU A 80 -6.14 -9.30 -2.97
CA LEU A 80 -6.27 -10.13 -4.17
C LEU A 80 -5.08 -11.06 -4.33
N HIS A 81 -3.89 -10.50 -4.24
CA HIS A 81 -2.64 -11.22 -4.43
C HIS A 81 -1.55 -10.70 -3.51
N ARG A 82 -0.84 -11.61 -2.85
CA ARG A 82 0.40 -11.30 -2.13
C ARG A 82 1.40 -12.40 -2.36
N PHE A 83 2.62 -12.04 -2.75
CA PHE A 83 3.74 -12.97 -2.89
C PHE A 83 5.05 -12.27 -2.56
N ALA A 84 6.09 -13.07 -2.29
CA ALA A 84 7.38 -12.54 -1.90
C ALA A 84 8.54 -13.29 -2.58
N THR A 85 9.66 -12.58 -2.66
CA THR A 85 10.98 -13.09 -2.96
C THR A 85 11.92 -12.80 -1.79
N GLU A 86 13.20 -13.09 -1.93
CA GLU A 86 14.21 -12.75 -0.93
C GLU A 86 14.37 -11.25 -0.69
N GLU A 87 13.98 -10.43 -1.68
CA GLU A 87 14.20 -8.99 -1.66
C GLU A 87 12.93 -8.15 -1.78
N TRP A 88 11.81 -8.75 -2.22
CA TRP A 88 10.59 -8.03 -2.50
C TRP A 88 9.36 -8.74 -1.98
N VAL A 89 8.39 -7.95 -1.53
CA VAL A 89 7.00 -8.37 -1.33
C VAL A 89 6.11 -7.53 -2.24
N PHE A 90 5.25 -8.20 -2.98
CA PHE A 90 4.20 -7.59 -3.78
C PHE A 90 2.86 -7.81 -3.12
N ASP A 91 2.05 -6.77 -3.05
CA ASP A 91 0.67 -6.81 -2.56
C ASP A 91 -0.26 -6.07 -3.53
N ASP A 92 -1.37 -6.69 -3.84
CA ASP A 92 -2.40 -6.15 -4.72
C ASP A 92 -3.73 -6.24 -3.98
N SER A 93 -4.28 -5.09 -3.64
CA SER A 93 -5.48 -4.98 -2.80
C SER A 93 -6.45 -3.94 -3.34
N ILE A 94 -7.72 -4.13 -2.99
CA ILE A 94 -8.78 -3.14 -3.20
C ILE A 94 -9.18 -2.57 -1.86
N PHE A 95 -9.24 -1.26 -1.80
CA PHE A 95 -9.71 -0.51 -0.66
C PHE A 95 -10.92 0.33 -1.06
N GLU A 96 -11.94 0.32 -0.22
CA GLU A 96 -13.05 1.26 -0.32
C GLU A 96 -13.11 2.10 0.96
N TRP A 97 -13.11 3.42 0.80
CA TRP A 97 -13.26 4.35 1.91
C TRP A 97 -13.95 5.63 1.50
N THR A 98 -14.52 6.35 2.48
CA THR A 98 -14.94 7.73 2.32
C THR A 98 -13.81 8.65 2.75
N ILE A 99 -13.46 9.62 1.92
CA ILE A 99 -12.52 10.69 2.25
C ILE A 99 -13.22 11.63 3.22
N THR A 100 -12.70 11.75 4.46
CA THR A 100 -13.33 12.56 5.53
C THR A 100 -12.59 13.85 5.83
N GLY A 101 -11.41 14.06 5.23
CA GLY A 101 -10.56 15.22 5.44
C GLY A 101 -9.57 15.44 4.32
N ASP A 102 -8.65 16.38 4.51
CA ASP A 102 -7.64 16.84 3.54
C ASP A 102 -6.24 16.23 3.78
N GLY A 103 -6.14 15.17 4.58
CA GLY A 103 -4.88 14.52 4.93
C GLY A 103 -4.17 13.82 3.77
N PHE A 104 -4.90 13.47 2.71
CA PHE A 104 -4.30 12.92 1.49
C PHE A 104 -3.72 14.03 0.63
N ARG A 105 -2.42 14.22 0.65
CA ARG A 105 -1.74 15.17 -0.26
C ARG A 105 -1.98 14.78 -1.71
N ASN A 106 -2.30 15.75 -2.55
CA ASN A 106 -2.58 15.57 -3.98
C ASN A 106 -3.66 14.51 -4.25
N CYS A 107 -4.66 14.43 -3.37
CA CYS A 107 -5.81 13.54 -3.54
C CYS A 107 -6.59 13.91 -4.82
N PRO A 108 -6.95 12.94 -5.66
CA PRO A 108 -7.69 13.23 -6.89
C PRO A 108 -9.17 13.56 -6.67
N TYR A 109 -9.69 13.33 -5.47
CA TYR A 109 -11.09 13.56 -5.10
C TYR A 109 -11.23 14.40 -3.82
N PRO A 110 -12.28 15.23 -3.71
CA PRO A 110 -12.52 16.05 -2.53
C PRO A 110 -13.05 15.22 -1.35
N PRO A 111 -12.96 15.76 -0.11
CA PRO A 111 -13.64 15.21 1.05
C PRO A 111 -15.15 15.03 0.80
N GLY A 112 -15.70 13.94 1.34
CA GLY A 112 -17.09 13.51 1.13
C GLY A 112 -17.24 12.48 0.00
N THR A 113 -16.22 12.29 -0.86
CA THR A 113 -16.26 11.26 -1.91
C THR A 113 -15.98 9.88 -1.31
N THR A 114 -16.79 8.89 -1.68
CA THR A 114 -16.48 7.49 -1.43
C THR A 114 -15.78 6.90 -2.66
N VAL A 115 -14.61 6.32 -2.44
CA VAL A 115 -13.74 5.83 -3.51
C VAL A 115 -13.47 4.36 -3.38
N SER A 116 -13.29 3.71 -4.53
CA SER A 116 -12.64 2.40 -4.66
C SER A 116 -11.24 2.62 -5.22
N VAL A 117 -10.24 2.10 -4.53
CA VAL A 117 -8.83 2.28 -4.91
C VAL A 117 -8.18 0.93 -5.09
N ARG A 118 -7.68 0.67 -6.31
CA ARG A 118 -6.76 -0.45 -6.52
C ARG A 118 -5.38 0.02 -6.08
N LEU A 119 -4.86 -0.61 -5.05
CA LEU A 119 -3.60 -0.25 -4.43
C LEU A 119 -2.63 -1.42 -4.57
N LEU A 120 -1.58 -1.18 -5.34
CA LEU A 120 -0.47 -2.11 -5.49
C LEU A 120 0.69 -1.60 -4.65
N HIS A 121 1.13 -2.41 -3.69
CA HIS A 121 2.36 -2.15 -2.96
C HIS A 121 3.50 -3.02 -3.49
N ALA A 122 4.68 -2.42 -3.64
CA ALA A 122 5.92 -3.12 -3.84
C ALA A 122 6.88 -2.73 -2.71
N PHE A 123 7.12 -3.67 -1.79
CA PHE A 123 8.03 -3.48 -0.67
C PHE A 123 9.38 -4.08 -1.01
N GLN A 124 10.44 -3.26 -1.03
CA GLN A 124 11.80 -3.79 -1.03
C GLN A 124 12.22 -4.10 0.39
N CYS A 125 12.73 -5.30 0.60
CA CYS A 125 13.15 -5.77 1.91
C CYS A 125 14.66 -5.99 1.95
N ARG A 126 15.25 -5.67 3.10
CA ARG A 126 16.64 -5.92 3.43
C ARG A 126 16.75 -6.49 4.84
N ASP A 127 17.28 -7.69 4.95
CA ASP A 127 17.44 -8.41 6.23
C ASP A 127 16.14 -8.59 7.04
N GLY A 128 14.99 -8.75 6.35
CA GLY A 128 13.68 -8.92 6.97
C GLY A 128 13.04 -7.62 7.46
N LYS A 129 13.54 -6.47 7.00
CA LYS A 129 12.93 -5.15 7.21
C LYS A 129 12.62 -4.48 5.89
N ILE A 130 11.64 -3.61 5.86
CA ILE A 130 11.23 -2.84 4.69
C ILE A 130 12.16 -1.63 4.54
N CYS A 131 12.91 -1.55 3.43
CA CYS A 131 13.78 -0.41 3.13
C CYS A 131 13.22 0.51 2.03
N ARG A 132 12.19 0.05 1.32
CA ARG A 132 11.44 0.86 0.36
C ARG A 132 10.00 0.38 0.27
N GLU A 133 9.09 1.32 0.19
CA GLU A 133 7.68 1.08 -0.03
C GLU A 133 7.18 1.94 -1.18
N HIS A 134 6.58 1.30 -2.17
CA HIS A 134 5.90 1.96 -3.28
C HIS A 134 4.42 1.69 -3.20
N GLY A 135 3.60 2.74 -3.20
CA GLY A 135 2.15 2.66 -3.36
C GLY A 135 1.74 3.14 -4.75
N TYR A 136 1.22 2.23 -5.58
CA TYR A 136 0.66 2.56 -6.90
C TYR A 136 -0.87 2.56 -6.80
N GLU A 137 -1.46 3.74 -6.83
CA GLU A 137 -2.87 3.97 -6.56
C GLU A 137 -3.65 4.23 -7.85
N ILE A 138 -4.74 3.51 -8.07
CA ILE A 138 -5.71 3.79 -9.12
C ILE A 138 -7.04 4.09 -8.44
N TRP A 139 -7.46 5.34 -8.49
CA TRP A 139 -8.63 5.84 -7.78
C TRP A 139 -9.86 5.86 -8.67
N ARG A 140 -11.02 5.48 -8.12
CA ARG A 140 -12.34 5.59 -8.74
C ARG A 140 -13.35 6.10 -7.72
N ASP A 141 -14.17 7.08 -8.10
CA ASP A 141 -15.39 7.42 -7.35
C ASP A 141 -16.41 6.29 -7.57
N ILE A 142 -16.95 5.72 -6.50
CA ILE A 142 -17.93 4.63 -6.62
C ILE A 142 -19.25 5.04 -7.28
N ASN A 143 -19.54 6.36 -7.33
CA ASN A 143 -20.76 6.92 -7.93
C ASN A 143 -20.54 7.42 -9.36
N ASP A 144 -19.29 7.48 -9.82
CA ASP A 144 -18.94 7.95 -11.17
C ASP A 144 -18.23 6.85 -11.96
N HIS A 145 -19.01 5.99 -12.60
CA HIS A 145 -18.53 4.89 -13.42
C HIS A 145 -18.02 5.34 -14.80
N ALA A 146 -18.41 6.53 -15.25
CA ALA A 146 -18.11 7.03 -16.58
C ALA A 146 -17.19 8.26 -16.50
N ARG A 147 -15.89 8.05 -16.26
CA ARG A 147 -14.92 9.12 -16.47
C ARG A 147 -14.82 9.44 -17.95
N VAL A 148 -14.86 10.72 -18.28
CA VAL A 148 -14.73 11.23 -19.66
C VAL A 148 -13.43 10.78 -20.36
N GLN A 149 -12.44 10.40 -19.56
CA GLN A 149 -11.15 9.90 -20.06
C GLN A 149 -11.05 8.37 -20.18
N ASP A 150 -12.08 7.64 -19.75
CA ASP A 150 -12.11 6.19 -19.87
C ASP A 150 -12.70 5.82 -21.24
N ASP A 151 -11.84 5.64 -22.24
CA ASP A 151 -12.22 5.06 -23.54
C ASP A 151 -12.35 3.54 -23.37
N ILE A 152 -13.59 3.10 -23.12
CA ILE A 152 -13.86 1.70 -22.79
C ILE A 152 -14.43 1.01 -24.03
N PRO A 153 -13.72 0.01 -24.59
CA PRO A 153 -14.22 -0.76 -25.72
C PRO A 153 -15.57 -1.43 -25.38
N ALA A 154 -16.47 -1.51 -26.36
CA ALA A 154 -17.78 -2.16 -26.18
C ALA A 154 -17.70 -3.63 -25.73
N THR A 155 -16.55 -4.26 -25.89
CA THR A 155 -16.27 -5.65 -25.45
C THR A 155 -15.67 -5.74 -24.05
N ALA A 156 -15.37 -4.62 -23.40
CA ALA A 156 -14.81 -4.59 -22.06
C ALA A 156 -15.91 -4.41 -21.01
N THR A 157 -15.68 -4.96 -19.84
CA THR A 157 -16.51 -4.71 -18.66
C THR A 157 -15.86 -3.61 -17.82
N VAL A 158 -16.66 -2.62 -17.41
CA VAL A 158 -16.25 -1.64 -16.42
C VAL A 158 -16.51 -2.22 -15.05
N GLU A 159 -15.45 -2.41 -14.28
CA GLU A 159 -15.57 -2.84 -12.90
C GLU A 159 -14.98 -1.75 -11.98
N LEU A 160 -15.67 -1.48 -10.88
CA LEU A 160 -15.11 -0.79 -9.73
C LEU A 160 -14.39 -1.83 -8.89
N PHE A 161 -13.21 -2.19 -9.27
CA PHE A 161 -12.24 -3.04 -8.59
C PHE A 161 -12.76 -4.01 -7.48
N GLY A 162 -14.00 -4.39 -7.46
CA GLY A 162 -14.49 -5.29 -6.45
C GLY A 162 -15.90 -5.78 -6.61
#